data_d1166be1c0f0e560364dfc45ae532fad
#
_entry.id   d1166be1c0f0e560364dfc45ae532fad
#
_cell.length_a   1.000
_cell.length_b   1.000
_cell.length_c   1.000
_cell.angle_alpha   90.00
_cell.angle_beta   90.00
_cell.angle_gamma   90.00
#
_symmetry.space_group_name_H-M   'P 1'
#
loop_
_entity.id
_entity.type
_entity.pdbx_description
1 polymer ?
#
loop_
_entity_poly.entity_id
_entity_poly.type
_entity_poly.pdbx_seq_one_letter_code
_entity_poly.pdbx_strand_id
1 'polypeptide(L)'
;MFSKVNLNDIQLEGTLHNSGSRKMLVSKDQTTSKYFEAMTYGYIPAGVKYEMHDHTNIIEICIVTKGSGIIRDMEGKTEEYKVGDRFIFPSGIKHEIENNTDKESEFYFIRFQDQ
;
A
#
# COMPACT_ATOMS: atom_id res chain seq x y z
N MET A 1 12.54 20.03 14.81
CA MET A 1 11.28 20.71 14.44
C MET A 1 10.37 19.73 13.72
N PHE A 2 9.08 19.88 13.94
CA PHE A 2 8.13 19.09 13.16
C PHE A 2 7.90 19.73 11.78
N SER A 3 7.42 18.93 10.82
CA SER A 3 7.06 19.39 9.49
C SER A 3 5.58 19.05 9.21
N LYS A 4 5.01 19.75 8.23
CA LYS A 4 3.60 19.57 7.87
C LYS A 4 3.45 19.58 6.34
N VAL A 5 2.65 18.67 5.84
CA VAL A 5 2.16 18.70 4.46
C VAL A 5 0.72 18.20 4.46
N ASN A 6 -0.10 18.70 3.56
CA ASN A 6 -1.46 18.21 3.38
C ASN A 6 -1.47 17.16 2.26
N LEU A 7 -2.20 16.09 2.47
CA LEU A 7 -2.32 15.00 1.49
C LEU A 7 -2.73 15.52 0.10
N ASN A 8 -3.60 16.52 0.06
CA ASN A 8 -4.09 17.09 -1.20
C ASN A 8 -3.02 17.87 -1.97
N ASP A 9 -1.93 18.27 -1.31
CA ASP A 9 -0.84 19.04 -1.93
C ASP A 9 0.30 18.12 -2.40
N ILE A 10 0.23 16.82 -2.11
CA ILE A 10 1.23 15.86 -2.56
C ILE A 10 0.91 15.41 -3.97
N GLN A 11 1.92 15.44 -4.85
CA GLN A 11 1.76 15.06 -6.25
C GLN A 11 1.49 13.56 -6.37
N LEU A 12 0.51 13.22 -7.22
CA LEU A 12 0.19 11.86 -7.56
C LEU A 12 1.25 11.30 -8.50
N GLU A 13 1.69 10.06 -8.26
CA GLU A 13 2.63 9.36 -9.13
C GLU A 13 2.09 7.96 -9.47
N GLY A 14 2.51 7.43 -10.64
CA GLY A 14 2.14 6.08 -11.02
C GLY A 14 2.90 5.03 -10.21
N THR A 15 2.28 3.87 -10.02
CA THR A 15 2.96 2.72 -9.41
C THR A 15 3.64 1.88 -10.50
N LEU A 16 4.49 0.96 -10.07
CA LEU A 16 5.11 -0.01 -10.98
C LEU A 16 4.00 -0.81 -11.69
N HIS A 17 4.19 -1.11 -12.97
CA HIS A 17 3.27 -1.89 -13.79
C HIS A 17 1.91 -1.24 -14.08
N ASN A 18 1.80 0.08 -13.90
CA ASN A 18 0.55 0.83 -14.14
C ASN A 18 -0.66 0.29 -13.37
N SER A 19 -0.42 -0.32 -12.21
CA SER A 19 -1.48 -0.94 -11.41
C SER A 19 -2.21 0.05 -10.50
N GLY A 20 -2.07 1.34 -10.75
CA GLY A 20 -2.73 2.39 -9.99
C GLY A 20 -1.83 3.59 -9.83
N SER A 21 -2.07 4.36 -8.78
CA SER A 21 -1.28 5.55 -8.46
C SER A 21 -1.09 5.67 -6.96
N ARG A 22 -0.15 6.52 -6.55
CA ARG A 22 0.13 6.74 -5.13
C ARG A 22 0.64 8.13 -4.88
N LYS A 23 0.56 8.54 -3.62
CA LYS A 23 1.22 9.72 -3.09
C LYS A 23 2.26 9.30 -2.07
N MET A 24 3.49 9.79 -2.20
CA MET A 24 4.56 9.52 -1.22
C MET A 24 4.37 10.48 -0.05
N LEU A 25 3.86 9.97 1.08
CA LEU A 25 3.61 10.79 2.26
C LEU A 25 4.90 11.03 3.05
N VAL A 26 5.68 9.97 3.25
CA VAL A 26 6.96 10.03 3.96
C VAL A 26 7.95 9.14 3.23
N SER A 27 9.03 9.72 2.75
CA SER A 27 10.13 8.95 2.15
C SER A 27 11.16 8.57 3.22
N LYS A 28 12.01 7.61 2.89
CA LYS A 28 12.98 7.05 3.82
C LYS A 28 13.90 8.11 4.43
N ASP A 29 14.31 9.09 3.65
CA ASP A 29 15.25 10.13 4.07
C ASP A 29 14.61 11.21 4.95
N GLN A 30 13.29 11.20 5.12
CA GLN A 30 12.59 12.17 5.96
C GLN A 30 12.53 11.74 7.42
N THR A 31 13.03 10.55 7.76
CA THR A 31 13.14 10.07 9.13
C THR A 31 14.57 9.67 9.43
N THR A 32 14.90 9.56 10.71
CA THR A 32 16.21 9.09 11.14
C THR A 32 16.23 7.60 11.45
N SER A 33 15.09 6.93 11.36
CA SER A 33 14.98 5.50 11.63
C SER A 33 15.58 4.69 10.47
N LYS A 34 16.46 3.76 10.80
CA LYS A 34 17.07 2.87 9.80
C LYS A 34 16.10 1.78 9.32
N TYR A 35 14.98 1.59 10.02
CA TYR A 35 13.99 0.56 9.66
C TYR A 35 12.82 1.09 8.85
N PHE A 36 12.56 2.38 8.94
CA PHE A 36 11.47 2.98 8.17
C PHE A 36 11.81 3.01 6.68
N GLU A 37 10.90 2.52 5.84
CA GLU A 37 11.12 2.51 4.38
C GLU A 37 10.28 3.57 3.67
N ALA A 38 8.97 3.59 3.89
CA ALA A 38 8.07 4.55 3.23
C ALA A 38 6.70 4.55 3.85
N MET A 39 5.99 5.67 3.72
CA MET A 39 4.56 5.74 3.95
C MET A 39 3.91 6.35 2.72
N THR A 40 2.95 5.64 2.14
CA THR A 40 2.27 6.08 0.92
C THR A 40 0.76 6.03 1.09
N TYR A 41 0.06 6.78 0.25
CA TYR A 41 -1.39 6.68 0.09
C TYR A 41 -1.66 6.18 -1.33
N GLY A 42 -2.29 5.01 -1.44
CA GLY A 42 -2.48 4.33 -2.71
C GLY A 42 -3.90 4.41 -3.23
N TYR A 43 -4.04 4.44 -4.55
CA TYR A 43 -5.31 4.48 -5.27
C TYR A 43 -5.33 3.31 -6.25
N ILE A 44 -6.34 2.44 -6.15
CA ILE A 44 -6.54 1.35 -7.09
C ILE A 44 -7.86 1.59 -7.82
N PRO A 45 -7.83 1.93 -9.11
CA PRO A 45 -9.05 2.15 -9.88
C PRO A 45 -9.92 0.90 -9.98
N ALA A 46 -11.19 1.09 -10.35
CA ALA A 46 -12.12 0.01 -10.59
C ALA A 46 -11.53 -1.03 -11.56
N GLY A 47 -11.63 -2.30 -11.22
CA GLY A 47 -11.19 -3.40 -12.06
C GLY A 47 -9.68 -3.60 -12.17
N VAL A 48 -8.87 -2.85 -11.43
CA VAL A 48 -7.41 -2.90 -11.48
C VAL A 48 -6.88 -3.64 -10.25
N LYS A 49 -5.71 -4.26 -10.38
CA LYS A 49 -5.05 -4.90 -9.24
C LYS A 49 -3.59 -4.49 -9.15
N TYR A 50 -3.09 -4.42 -7.90
CA TYR A 50 -1.67 -4.42 -7.62
C TYR A 50 -1.19 -5.86 -7.70
N GLU A 51 -0.30 -6.12 -8.66
CA GLU A 51 0.23 -7.47 -8.88
C GLU A 51 1.07 -7.93 -7.69
N MET A 52 1.17 -9.26 -7.54
CA MET A 52 2.07 -9.84 -6.57
C MET A 52 3.51 -9.44 -6.88
N HIS A 53 4.19 -8.90 -5.89
CA HIS A 53 5.63 -8.66 -5.99
C HIS A 53 6.34 -9.09 -4.73
N ASP A 54 7.64 -9.27 -4.90
CA ASP A 54 8.53 -9.72 -3.85
C ASP A 54 8.97 -8.52 -3.02
N HIS A 55 8.66 -8.55 -1.74
CA HIS A 55 9.11 -7.57 -0.76
C HIS A 55 10.12 -8.21 0.19
N THR A 56 11.24 -8.63 -0.36
CA THR A 56 12.33 -9.20 0.45
C THR A 56 12.78 -8.20 1.51
N ASN A 57 12.78 -8.61 2.76
CA ASN A 57 13.14 -7.80 3.94
C ASN A 57 12.22 -6.59 4.17
N ILE A 58 11.04 -6.57 3.59
CA ILE A 58 10.07 -5.49 3.80
C ILE A 58 8.80 -6.06 4.41
N ILE A 59 8.39 -5.46 5.53
CA ILE A 59 7.08 -5.68 6.14
C ILE A 59 6.19 -4.52 5.70
N GLU A 60 4.99 -4.83 5.23
CA GLU A 60 4.05 -3.80 4.82
C GLU A 60 2.78 -3.86 5.66
N ILE A 61 2.34 -2.71 6.14
CA ILE A 61 1.06 -2.55 6.84
C ILE A 61 0.14 -1.74 5.95
N CYS A 62 -1.10 -2.18 5.83
CA CYS A 62 -2.10 -1.55 4.97
C CYS A 62 -3.38 -1.30 5.75
N ILE A 63 -3.96 -0.11 5.58
CA ILE A 63 -5.29 0.22 6.12
C ILE A 63 -6.16 0.70 4.96
N VAL A 64 -7.33 0.09 4.81
CA VAL A 64 -8.31 0.45 3.79
C VAL A 64 -9.11 1.67 4.24
N THR A 65 -9.07 2.74 3.46
CA THR A 65 -9.81 3.98 3.75
C THR A 65 -11.02 4.17 2.85
N LYS A 66 -11.05 3.50 1.68
CA LYS A 66 -12.15 3.60 0.73
C LYS A 66 -12.22 2.35 -0.12
N GLY A 67 -13.44 1.90 -0.43
CA GLY A 67 -13.67 0.80 -1.35
C GLY A 67 -13.66 -0.58 -0.72
N SER A 68 -13.71 -1.58 -1.59
CA SER A 68 -13.71 -2.99 -1.24
C SER A 68 -13.08 -3.81 -2.36
N GLY A 69 -12.74 -5.05 -2.07
CA GLY A 69 -12.14 -5.95 -3.05
C GLY A 69 -11.56 -7.19 -2.39
N ILE A 70 -10.50 -7.74 -2.98
CA ILE A 70 -9.92 -9.01 -2.55
C ILE A 70 -8.40 -8.86 -2.44
N ILE A 71 -7.84 -9.43 -1.38
CA ILE A 71 -6.39 -9.55 -1.19
C ILE A 71 -6.05 -11.04 -1.18
N ARG A 72 -4.99 -11.40 -1.92
CA ARG A 72 -4.49 -12.78 -1.98
C ARG A 72 -3.00 -12.79 -1.72
N ASP A 73 -2.50 -13.88 -1.11
CA ASP A 73 -1.06 -14.09 -1.00
C ASP A 73 -0.63 -15.33 -1.79
N MET A 74 0.69 -15.50 -1.90
CA MET A 74 1.28 -16.61 -2.65
C MET A 74 1.07 -17.98 -1.99
N GLU A 75 0.65 -18.00 -0.72
CA GLU A 75 0.38 -19.23 0.02
C GLU A 75 -1.07 -19.68 -0.10
N GLY A 76 -1.87 -18.98 -0.91
CA GLY A 76 -3.25 -19.34 -1.21
C GLY A 76 -4.28 -18.72 -0.27
N LYS A 77 -3.87 -17.86 0.65
CA LYS A 77 -4.83 -17.15 1.50
C LYS A 77 -5.55 -16.07 0.69
N THR A 78 -6.86 -16.00 0.86
CA THR A 78 -7.70 -15.01 0.20
C THR A 78 -8.62 -14.38 1.23
N GLU A 79 -8.67 -13.05 1.25
CA GLU A 79 -9.54 -12.27 2.13
C GLU A 79 -10.21 -11.16 1.34
N GLU A 80 -11.48 -10.90 1.65
CA GLU A 80 -12.14 -9.69 1.19
C GLU A 80 -11.70 -8.52 2.06
N TYR A 81 -11.61 -7.32 1.47
CA TYR A 81 -11.32 -6.11 2.24
C TYR A 81 -12.46 -5.11 2.14
N LYS A 82 -12.60 -4.32 3.19
CA LYS A 82 -13.55 -3.20 3.26
C LYS A 82 -12.94 -2.10 4.09
N VAL A 83 -13.57 -0.93 4.09
CA VAL A 83 -13.11 0.23 4.86
C VAL A 83 -12.90 -0.12 6.33
N GLY A 84 -11.76 0.26 6.85
CA GLY A 84 -11.37 0.02 8.24
C GLY A 84 -10.54 -1.23 8.45
N ASP A 85 -10.43 -2.11 7.46
CA ASP A 85 -9.62 -3.32 7.58
C ASP A 85 -8.14 -2.98 7.56
N ARG A 86 -7.38 -3.64 8.42
CA ARG A 86 -5.93 -3.54 8.51
C ARG A 86 -5.32 -4.88 8.13
N PHE A 87 -4.33 -4.86 7.25
CA PHE A 87 -3.57 -6.04 6.85
C PHE A 87 -2.09 -5.84 7.18
N ILE A 88 -1.42 -6.93 7.53
CA ILE A 88 0.03 -6.99 7.65
C ILE A 88 0.53 -8.02 6.64
N PHE A 89 1.44 -7.58 5.77
CA PHE A 89 2.08 -8.45 4.79
C PHE A 89 3.50 -8.74 5.25
N PRO A 90 3.77 -9.99 5.70
CA PRO A 90 5.10 -10.36 6.17
C PRO A 90 6.15 -10.27 5.06
N SER A 91 7.40 -10.10 5.47
CA SER A 91 8.55 -10.17 4.57
C SER A 91 8.61 -11.52 3.84
N GLY A 92 8.91 -11.47 2.55
CA GLY A 92 9.11 -12.68 1.74
C GLY A 92 7.84 -13.35 1.23
N ILE A 93 6.67 -12.85 1.60
CA ILE A 93 5.39 -13.39 1.13
C ILE A 93 4.78 -12.44 0.10
N LYS A 94 4.74 -12.88 -1.14
CA LYS A 94 4.11 -12.08 -2.22
C LYS A 94 2.61 -11.99 -1.99
N HIS A 95 2.07 -10.82 -2.27
CA HIS A 95 0.63 -10.57 -2.18
C HIS A 95 0.16 -9.70 -3.34
N GLU A 96 -1.14 -9.74 -3.60
CA GLU A 96 -1.79 -8.85 -4.56
C GLU A 96 -3.07 -8.29 -3.97
N ILE A 97 -3.43 -7.09 -4.41
CA ILE A 97 -4.68 -6.43 -4.05
C ILE A 97 -5.46 -6.20 -5.32
N GLU A 98 -6.66 -6.75 -5.38
CA GLU A 98 -7.53 -6.61 -6.54
C GLU A 98 -8.78 -5.81 -6.18
N ASN A 99 -8.99 -4.72 -6.92
CA ASN A 99 -10.25 -3.99 -6.86
C ASN A 99 -11.20 -4.57 -7.92
N ASN A 100 -12.01 -5.54 -7.52
CA ASN A 100 -12.97 -6.21 -8.41
C ASN A 100 -14.33 -5.51 -8.42
N THR A 101 -14.37 -4.23 -8.08
CA THR A 101 -15.59 -3.41 -8.03
C THR A 101 -15.57 -2.34 -9.12
N ASP A 102 -16.66 -1.57 -9.22
CA ASP A 102 -16.80 -0.46 -10.16
C ASP A 102 -16.44 0.91 -9.56
N LYS A 103 -15.85 0.92 -8.36
CA LYS A 103 -15.43 2.15 -7.65
C LYS A 103 -13.97 2.07 -7.28
N GLU A 104 -13.32 3.23 -7.11
CA GLU A 104 -11.93 3.30 -6.68
C GLU A 104 -11.75 2.86 -5.23
N SER A 105 -10.65 2.18 -4.94
CA SER A 105 -10.22 1.85 -3.58
C SER A 105 -9.04 2.73 -3.18
N GLU A 106 -8.93 3.05 -1.88
CA GLU A 106 -7.85 3.86 -1.35
C GLU A 106 -7.33 3.26 -0.05
N PHE A 107 -6.02 3.42 0.17
CA PHE A 107 -5.29 2.77 1.27
C PHE A 107 -4.17 3.65 1.78
N TYR A 108 -3.87 3.53 3.09
CA TYR A 108 -2.54 3.87 3.61
C TYR A 108 -1.66 2.63 3.57
N PHE A 109 -0.41 2.80 3.18
CA PHE A 109 0.63 1.77 3.26
C PHE A 109 1.80 2.29 4.05
N ILE A 110 2.32 1.48 4.97
CA ILE A 110 3.53 1.79 5.73
C ILE A 110 4.48 0.60 5.56
N ARG A 111 5.72 0.89 5.16
CA ARG A 111 6.74 -0.15 4.94
C ARG A 111 7.89 0.04 5.89
N PHE A 112 8.37 -1.08 6.41
CA PHE A 112 9.52 -1.15 7.30
C PHE A 112 10.49 -2.20 6.78
N GLN A 113 11.79 -1.97 7.01
CA GLN A 113 12.77 -3.02 6.82
C GLN A 113 12.66 -4.02 7.96
N ASP A 114 12.65 -5.30 7.63
CA ASP A 114 12.53 -6.39 8.60
C ASP A 114 13.82 -6.55 9.44
N GLN A 115 14.93 -6.11 8.89
CA GLN A 115 16.23 -6.15 9.57
C GLN A 115 17.07 -4.91 9.27
#